data_0fdd16cd0b7d4ede04adbf404dd2b2d6
#
_entry.id   0fdd16cd0b7d4ede04adbf404dd2b2d6
#
_cell.length_a   1.000
_cell.length_b   1.000
_cell.length_c   1.000
_cell.angle_alpha   90.00
_cell.angle_beta   90.00
_cell.angle_gamma   90.00
#
_symmetry.space_group_name_H-M   'P 1'
#
loop_
_entity.id
_entity.type
_entity.pdbx_description
1 polymer ?
#
loop_
_entity_poly.entity_id
_entity_poly.type
_entity_poly.pdbx_seq_one_letter_code
_entity_poly.pdbx_strand_id
1 'polypeptide(L)'
;MTTSNADVQHELVQRLEEAMGPRRSLLDRDPEYRALKKLAGRNRRYPPRTPLGALQHVVDIAREMTDGTYGALAVTGAVDYVEGFLVSGMDDDALSRLKGPPQGHGPLGNIRLDGLVVHLRDVAEHGKSFGFPPKHPDMKELLGVPIFSRGEVRGALYVTDRKGGRPFGAGHQQVLRVLSHHAGLIIGASWY
;
A
#
# COMPACT_ATOMS: atom_id res chain seq x y z
N MET A 1 -3.89 16.37 25.72
CA MET A 1 -4.65 16.21 24.46
C MET A 1 -3.68 15.66 23.44
N THR A 2 -3.76 14.39 23.13
CA THR A 2 -2.90 13.74 22.11
C THR A 2 -3.45 14.11 20.73
N THR A 3 -2.70 14.92 20.00
CA THR A 3 -3.03 15.27 18.61
C THR A 3 -3.14 13.97 17.82
N SER A 4 -4.28 13.76 17.15
CA SER A 4 -4.50 12.56 16.34
C SER A 4 -3.49 12.53 15.18
N ASN A 5 -3.05 11.34 14.77
CA ASN A 5 -2.18 11.17 13.60
C ASN A 5 -2.81 11.79 12.33
N ALA A 6 -4.14 11.79 12.23
CA ALA A 6 -4.88 12.44 11.15
C ALA A 6 -4.74 13.97 11.18
N ASP A 7 -4.69 14.57 12.38
CA ASP A 7 -4.53 16.02 12.53
C ASP A 7 -3.11 16.44 12.15
N VAL A 8 -2.10 15.65 12.55
CA VAL A 8 -0.69 15.90 12.19
C VAL A 8 -0.49 15.83 10.68
N GLN A 9 -1.08 14.87 10.01
CA GLN A 9 -1.02 14.75 8.55
C GLN A 9 -1.69 15.93 7.86
N HIS A 10 -2.84 16.33 8.35
CA HIS A 10 -3.56 17.47 7.78
C HIS A 10 -2.78 18.77 7.96
N GLU A 11 -2.21 18.99 9.13
CA GLU A 11 -1.34 20.13 9.42
C GLU A 11 -0.10 20.16 8.53
N LEU A 12 0.54 19.00 8.32
CA LEU A 12 1.70 18.90 7.41
C LEU A 12 1.34 19.30 5.99
N VAL A 13 0.21 18.81 5.46
CA VAL A 13 -0.27 19.19 4.12
C VAL A 13 -0.53 20.69 4.04
N GLN A 14 -1.19 21.29 5.04
CA GLN A 14 -1.42 22.74 5.07
C GLN A 14 -0.13 23.54 5.09
N ARG A 15 0.82 23.18 5.94
CA ARG A 15 2.14 23.85 6.01
C ARG A 15 2.91 23.79 4.70
N LEU A 16 2.86 22.64 4.00
CA LEU A 16 3.47 22.52 2.68
C LEU A 16 2.78 23.44 1.65
N GLU A 17 1.45 23.51 1.66
CA GLU A 17 0.70 24.39 0.77
C GLU A 17 0.99 25.87 1.04
N GLU A 18 1.09 26.26 2.31
CA GLU A 18 1.43 27.62 2.72
C GLU A 18 2.87 27.99 2.33
N ALA A 19 3.83 27.11 2.57
CA ALA A 19 5.23 27.30 2.23
C ALA A 19 5.45 27.47 0.72
N MET A 20 4.66 26.76 -0.09
CA MET A 20 4.77 26.84 -1.55
C MET A 20 4.10 28.08 -2.14
N GLY A 21 3.15 28.71 -1.45
CA GLY A 21 2.46 29.92 -1.90
C GLY A 21 2.02 29.86 -3.37
N PRO A 22 2.44 30.80 -4.24
CA PRO A 22 2.05 30.81 -5.66
C PRO A 22 2.49 29.56 -6.46
N ARG A 23 3.47 28.80 -5.95
CA ARG A 23 3.96 27.57 -6.59
C ARG A 23 3.18 26.32 -6.18
N ARG A 24 2.10 26.46 -5.42
CA ARG A 24 1.23 25.35 -4.96
C ARG A 24 0.78 24.44 -6.11
N SER A 25 0.55 24.99 -7.30
CA SER A 25 0.17 24.21 -8.49
C SER A 25 1.21 23.17 -8.91
N LEU A 26 2.49 23.32 -8.49
CA LEU A 26 3.53 22.33 -8.74
C LEU A 26 3.35 21.11 -7.82
N LEU A 27 2.91 21.31 -6.57
CA LEU A 27 2.60 20.20 -5.66
C LEU A 27 1.48 19.30 -6.20
N ASP A 28 0.46 19.88 -6.82
CA ASP A 28 -0.67 19.11 -7.35
C ASP A 28 -0.26 18.19 -8.53
N ARG A 29 0.94 18.37 -9.09
CA ARG A 29 1.53 17.48 -10.10
C ARG A 29 2.38 16.37 -9.49
N ASP A 30 2.82 16.54 -8.24
CA ASP A 30 3.64 15.55 -7.55
C ASP A 30 2.82 14.36 -7.07
N PRO A 31 3.14 13.12 -7.49
CA PRO A 31 2.38 11.94 -7.11
C PRO A 31 2.39 11.66 -5.62
N GLU A 32 3.52 11.93 -4.94
CA GLU A 32 3.69 11.67 -3.50
C GLU A 32 2.84 12.64 -2.69
N TYR A 33 2.90 13.93 -3.02
CA TYR A 33 2.06 14.94 -2.36
C TYR A 33 0.57 14.62 -2.54
N ARG A 34 0.14 14.25 -3.75
CA ARG A 34 -1.26 13.87 -4.03
C ARG A 34 -1.70 12.67 -3.18
N ALA A 35 -0.81 11.70 -2.99
CA ALA A 35 -1.10 10.53 -2.16
C ALA A 35 -1.28 10.92 -0.68
N LEU A 36 -0.37 11.73 -0.12
CA LEU A 36 -0.47 12.23 1.24
C LEU A 36 -1.72 13.08 1.45
N LYS A 37 -2.01 13.99 0.54
CA LYS A 37 -3.20 14.85 0.58
C LYS A 37 -4.49 14.01 0.58
N LYS A 38 -4.54 12.99 -0.26
CA LYS A 38 -5.70 12.09 -0.36
C LYS A 38 -5.86 11.27 0.92
N LEU A 39 -4.78 10.75 1.48
CA LEU A 39 -4.78 9.98 2.72
C LEU A 39 -5.21 10.86 3.92
N ALA A 40 -4.65 12.06 4.06
CA ALA A 40 -5.04 13.01 5.11
C ALA A 40 -6.53 13.37 5.01
N GLY A 41 -7.02 13.65 3.81
CA GLY A 41 -8.43 13.94 3.56
C GLY A 41 -9.36 12.77 3.90
N ARG A 42 -8.96 11.53 3.60
CA ARG A 42 -9.73 10.34 3.96
C ARG A 42 -9.74 10.11 5.46
N ASN A 43 -8.59 10.18 6.12
CA ASN A 43 -8.49 10.00 7.57
C ASN A 43 -9.28 11.06 8.34
N ARG A 44 -9.34 12.29 7.84
CA ARG A 44 -10.17 13.35 8.43
C ARG A 44 -11.67 13.07 8.27
N ARG A 45 -12.10 12.61 7.10
CA ARG A 45 -13.52 12.33 6.81
C ARG A 45 -14.01 11.07 7.49
N TYR A 46 -13.16 10.06 7.55
CA TYR A 46 -13.43 8.74 8.12
C TYR A 46 -12.31 8.35 9.07
N PRO A 47 -12.28 8.89 10.31
CA PRO A 47 -11.20 8.60 11.25
C PRO A 47 -11.10 7.10 11.53
N PRO A 48 -9.93 6.47 11.29
CA PRO A 48 -9.75 5.06 11.57
C PRO A 48 -9.76 4.83 13.09
N ARG A 49 -10.51 3.83 13.54
CA ARG A 49 -10.62 3.48 14.98
C ARG A 49 -9.59 2.44 15.40
N THR A 50 -8.97 1.77 14.45
CA THR A 50 -7.98 0.71 14.68
C THR A 50 -6.80 0.87 13.73
N PRO A 51 -5.61 0.33 14.08
CA PRO A 51 -4.48 0.30 13.18
C PRO A 51 -4.78 -0.38 11.85
N LEU A 52 -5.52 -1.49 11.87
CA LEU A 52 -5.96 -2.18 10.65
C LEU A 52 -6.86 -1.28 9.79
N GLY A 53 -7.77 -0.52 10.40
CA GLY A 53 -8.59 0.46 9.67
C GLY A 53 -7.75 1.57 9.02
N ALA A 54 -6.70 2.02 9.70
CA ALA A 54 -5.77 2.99 9.12
C ALA A 54 -4.97 2.40 7.94
N LEU A 55 -4.51 1.16 8.05
CA LEU A 55 -3.84 0.43 6.98
C LEU A 55 -4.80 0.12 5.81
N GLN A 56 -6.09 -0.12 6.08
CA GLN A 56 -7.09 -0.26 5.02
C GLN A 56 -7.20 1.01 4.17
N HIS A 57 -7.17 2.19 4.79
CA HIS A 57 -7.14 3.44 4.02
C HIS A 57 -5.90 3.57 3.14
N VAL A 58 -4.75 3.09 3.60
CA VAL A 58 -3.51 3.07 2.81
C VAL A 58 -3.68 2.21 1.56
N VAL A 59 -4.15 0.97 1.71
CA VAL A 59 -4.29 0.05 0.57
C VAL A 59 -5.38 0.51 -0.41
N ASP A 60 -6.48 1.08 0.09
CA ASP A 60 -7.53 1.62 -0.77
C ASP A 60 -7.02 2.78 -1.62
N ILE A 61 -6.26 3.71 -1.02
CA ILE A 61 -5.70 4.85 -1.73
C ILE A 61 -4.61 4.41 -2.69
N ALA A 62 -3.78 3.42 -2.33
CA ALA A 62 -2.80 2.85 -3.24
C ALA A 62 -3.47 2.32 -4.51
N ARG A 63 -4.51 1.51 -4.38
CA ARG A 63 -5.28 0.99 -5.51
C ARG A 63 -5.94 2.10 -6.33
N GLU A 64 -6.59 3.05 -5.68
CA GLU A 64 -7.29 4.15 -6.36
C GLU A 64 -6.34 5.05 -7.16
N MET A 65 -5.21 5.43 -6.58
CA MET A 65 -4.26 6.36 -7.20
C MET A 65 -3.40 5.75 -8.30
N THR A 66 -3.30 4.43 -8.31
CA THR A 66 -2.60 3.69 -9.36
C THR A 66 -3.54 3.16 -10.45
N ASP A 67 -4.85 3.36 -10.31
CA ASP A 67 -5.89 2.72 -11.13
C ASP A 67 -5.81 1.18 -11.08
N GLY A 68 -5.27 0.61 -10.01
CA GLY A 68 -5.14 -0.83 -9.85
C GLY A 68 -6.49 -1.53 -9.78
N THR A 69 -6.58 -2.73 -10.31
CA THR A 69 -7.76 -3.60 -10.16
C THR A 69 -7.84 -4.09 -8.72
N TYR A 70 -6.71 -4.60 -8.22
CA TYR A 70 -6.59 -5.03 -6.83
C TYR A 70 -5.42 -4.32 -6.14
N GLY A 71 -5.55 -4.18 -4.84
CA GLY A 71 -4.47 -3.76 -3.95
C GLY A 71 -4.43 -4.67 -2.75
N ALA A 72 -3.23 -4.92 -2.19
CA ALA A 72 -3.12 -5.64 -0.94
C ALA A 72 -1.96 -5.11 -0.09
N LEU A 73 -2.10 -5.28 1.22
CA LEU A 73 -1.11 -4.95 2.21
C LEU A 73 -0.96 -6.12 3.18
N ALA A 74 0.26 -6.62 3.29
CA ALA A 74 0.62 -7.64 4.27
C ALA A 74 1.44 -7.00 5.38
N VAL A 75 1.10 -7.30 6.64
CA VAL A 75 1.93 -7.03 7.81
C VAL A 75 2.58 -8.35 8.22
N THR A 76 3.90 -8.35 8.37
CA THR A 76 4.66 -9.54 8.76
C THR A 76 5.26 -9.38 10.14
N GLY A 77 5.16 -10.42 10.96
CA GLY A 77 5.76 -10.50 12.28
C GLY A 77 7.26 -10.81 12.27
N ALA A 78 7.83 -10.90 13.46
CA ALA A 78 9.24 -11.20 13.65
C ALA A 78 9.67 -12.61 13.18
N VAL A 79 8.74 -13.54 13.04
CA VAL A 79 8.98 -14.96 12.67
C VAL A 79 8.46 -15.26 11.27
N ASP A 80 8.45 -14.26 10.41
CA ASP A 80 8.16 -14.40 8.97
C ASP A 80 6.76 -14.93 8.60
N TYR A 81 5.79 -14.82 9.50
CA TYR A 81 4.40 -15.11 9.22
C TYR A 81 3.58 -13.83 9.02
N VAL A 82 2.49 -13.93 8.27
CA VAL A 82 1.60 -12.80 8.01
C VAL A 82 0.67 -12.59 9.20
N GLU A 83 0.86 -11.49 9.94
CA GLU A 83 0.03 -11.09 11.08
C GLU A 83 -1.24 -10.35 10.67
N GLY A 84 -1.20 -9.68 9.54
CA GLY A 84 -2.33 -8.95 9.00
C GLY A 84 -2.30 -8.94 7.48
N PHE A 85 -3.46 -9.14 6.87
CA PHE A 85 -3.61 -9.10 5.42
C PHE A 85 -4.87 -8.32 5.05
N LEU A 86 -4.67 -7.25 4.30
CA LEU A 86 -5.72 -6.33 3.88
C LEU A 86 -5.79 -6.29 2.37
N VAL A 87 -6.99 -6.29 1.84
CA VAL A 87 -7.24 -6.29 0.40
C VAL A 87 -8.17 -5.14 0.02
N SER A 88 -7.97 -4.59 -1.16
CA SER A 88 -8.82 -3.58 -1.79
C SER A 88 -9.17 -3.99 -3.22
N GLY A 89 -10.43 -3.83 -3.58
CA GLY A 89 -10.93 -4.13 -4.94
C GLY A 89 -11.52 -5.52 -5.11
N MET A 90 -11.50 -6.38 -4.10
CA MET A 90 -12.24 -7.64 -4.07
C MET A 90 -13.56 -7.47 -3.33
N ASP A 91 -14.60 -8.15 -3.77
CA ASP A 91 -15.83 -8.28 -3.01
C ASP A 91 -15.70 -9.34 -1.90
N ASP A 92 -16.64 -9.33 -0.95
CA ASP A 92 -16.64 -10.24 0.21
C ASP A 92 -16.71 -11.71 -0.22
N ASP A 93 -17.38 -12.00 -1.34
CA ASP A 93 -17.51 -13.34 -1.91
C ASP A 93 -16.16 -13.84 -2.47
N ALA A 94 -15.40 -12.98 -3.14
CA ALA A 94 -14.06 -13.30 -3.64
C ALA A 94 -13.09 -13.50 -2.46
N LEU A 95 -13.15 -12.63 -1.46
CA LEU A 95 -12.34 -12.71 -0.23
C LEU A 95 -12.62 -14.01 0.54
N SER A 96 -13.89 -14.39 0.71
CA SER A 96 -14.27 -15.61 1.43
C SER A 96 -13.77 -16.90 0.76
N ARG A 97 -13.55 -16.85 -0.55
CA ARG A 97 -13.01 -17.97 -1.34
C ARG A 97 -11.50 -18.12 -1.24
N LEU A 98 -10.80 -17.07 -0.83
CA LEU A 98 -9.36 -17.12 -0.58
C LEU A 98 -9.13 -17.82 0.78
N LYS A 99 -8.49 -18.99 0.74
CA LYS A 99 -8.23 -19.79 1.96
C LYS A 99 -7.07 -19.24 2.82
N GLY A 100 -6.75 -17.97 2.71
CA GLY A 100 -5.71 -17.30 3.49
C GLY A 100 -4.86 -16.34 2.63
N PRO A 101 -3.95 -15.60 3.27
CA PRO A 101 -3.02 -14.72 2.57
C PRO A 101 -2.03 -15.54 1.71
N PRO A 102 -1.48 -14.94 0.64
CA PRO A 102 -0.36 -15.54 -0.08
C PRO A 102 0.80 -15.83 0.87
N GLN A 103 1.42 -17.01 0.73
CA GLN A 103 2.52 -17.40 1.63
C GLN A 103 3.82 -16.63 1.38
N GLY A 104 3.83 -15.72 0.38
CA GLY A 104 4.92 -14.80 0.14
C GLY A 104 6.21 -15.46 -0.37
N HIS A 105 6.08 -16.51 -1.17
CA HIS A 105 7.21 -17.12 -1.87
C HIS A 105 7.57 -16.37 -3.15
N GLY A 106 8.75 -16.64 -3.71
CA GLY A 106 9.20 -16.05 -4.97
C GLY A 106 9.33 -14.52 -4.91
N PRO A 107 8.89 -13.79 -5.95
CA PRO A 107 9.04 -12.33 -6.02
C PRO A 107 8.38 -11.56 -4.87
N LEU A 108 7.29 -12.05 -4.29
CA LEU A 108 6.72 -11.46 -3.07
C LEU A 108 7.62 -11.69 -1.85
N GLY A 109 8.30 -12.83 -1.79
CA GLY A 109 9.35 -13.10 -0.80
C GLY A 109 10.51 -12.10 -0.90
N ASN A 110 10.93 -11.76 -2.12
CA ASN A 110 12.02 -10.79 -2.33
C ASN A 110 11.67 -9.39 -1.81
N ILE A 111 10.41 -8.95 -1.94
CA ILE A 111 9.99 -7.68 -1.31
C ILE A 111 10.24 -7.74 0.19
N ARG A 112 9.94 -8.87 0.80
CA ARG A 112 9.96 -9.09 2.23
C ARG A 112 11.37 -9.34 2.77
N LEU A 113 12.15 -10.18 2.08
CA LEU A 113 13.50 -10.59 2.51
C LEU A 113 14.55 -9.54 2.15
N ASP A 114 14.48 -9.01 0.92
CA ASP A 114 15.51 -8.13 0.38
C ASP A 114 15.17 -6.64 0.52
N GLY A 115 13.93 -6.31 0.90
CA GLY A 115 13.46 -4.93 0.97
C GLY A 115 13.45 -4.21 -0.39
N LEU A 116 13.31 -4.97 -1.48
CA LEU A 116 13.37 -4.45 -2.84
C LEU A 116 11.97 -4.19 -3.41
N VAL A 117 11.90 -3.19 -4.26
CA VAL A 117 10.71 -2.96 -5.10
C VAL A 117 10.65 -4.05 -6.16
N VAL A 118 9.48 -4.64 -6.34
CA VAL A 118 9.21 -5.63 -7.37
C VAL A 118 8.19 -5.09 -8.37
N HIS A 119 8.54 -5.12 -9.64
CA HIS A 119 7.66 -4.80 -10.74
C HIS A 119 7.67 -5.93 -11.76
N LEU A 120 6.63 -6.73 -11.78
CA LEU A 120 6.44 -7.85 -12.71
C LEU A 120 5.41 -7.47 -13.75
N ARG A 121 5.78 -7.58 -15.01
CA ARG A 121 4.89 -7.29 -16.14
C ARG A 121 4.08 -8.51 -16.58
N ASP A 122 4.54 -9.69 -16.22
CA ASP A 122 3.84 -10.94 -16.43
C ASP A 122 3.97 -11.85 -15.20
N VAL A 123 2.95 -11.82 -14.37
CA VAL A 123 2.87 -12.65 -13.16
C VAL A 123 2.72 -14.13 -13.53
N ALA A 124 2.15 -14.46 -14.69
CA ALA A 124 1.94 -15.85 -15.11
C ALA A 124 3.26 -16.59 -15.34
N GLU A 125 4.34 -15.91 -15.78
CA GLU A 125 5.69 -16.49 -15.89
C GLU A 125 6.22 -16.97 -14.53
N HIS A 126 5.72 -16.43 -13.45
CA HIS A 126 6.15 -16.71 -12.08
C HIS A 126 5.06 -17.39 -11.23
N GLY A 127 3.89 -17.70 -11.80
CA GLY A 127 2.66 -18.09 -11.08
C GLY A 127 2.83 -19.22 -10.06
N LYS A 128 3.69 -20.23 -10.35
CA LYS A 128 3.97 -21.32 -9.42
C LYS A 128 4.83 -20.92 -8.22
N SER A 129 5.60 -19.83 -8.33
CA SER A 129 6.51 -19.39 -7.28
C SER A 129 5.86 -18.41 -6.27
N PHE A 130 4.68 -17.86 -6.56
CA PHE A 130 4.00 -16.93 -5.66
C PHE A 130 3.29 -17.58 -4.47
N GLY A 131 2.95 -18.88 -4.57
CA GLY A 131 2.16 -19.54 -3.54
C GLY A 131 0.76 -18.95 -3.40
N PHE A 132 0.15 -18.52 -4.50
CA PHE A 132 -1.23 -18.05 -4.49
C PHE A 132 -2.18 -19.16 -4.04
N PRO A 133 -3.15 -18.84 -3.17
CA PRO A 133 -4.14 -19.83 -2.76
C PRO A 133 -5.01 -20.25 -3.95
N PRO A 134 -5.64 -21.45 -3.90
CA PRO A 134 -6.60 -21.87 -4.90
C PRO A 134 -7.69 -20.82 -5.11
N LYS A 135 -8.09 -20.59 -6.37
CA LYS A 135 -9.09 -19.58 -6.77
C LYS A 135 -8.64 -18.13 -6.60
N HIS A 136 -7.33 -17.91 -6.47
CA HIS A 136 -6.80 -16.55 -6.58
C HIS A 136 -7.11 -15.99 -7.97
N PRO A 137 -7.52 -14.70 -8.07
CA PRO A 137 -7.73 -14.07 -9.37
C PRO A 137 -6.49 -14.14 -10.26
N ASP A 138 -6.68 -14.34 -11.56
CA ASP A 138 -5.60 -14.20 -12.52
C ASP A 138 -5.08 -12.77 -12.52
N MET A 139 -3.77 -12.62 -12.42
CA MET A 139 -3.08 -11.34 -12.42
C MET A 139 -2.03 -11.34 -13.52
N LYS A 140 -1.95 -10.23 -14.26
CA LYS A 140 -0.94 -10.03 -15.30
C LYS A 140 0.25 -9.25 -14.77
N GLU A 141 -0.01 -8.09 -14.18
CA GLU A 141 1.04 -7.18 -13.73
C GLU A 141 0.96 -6.98 -12.21
N LEU A 142 2.11 -6.90 -11.57
CA LEU A 142 2.24 -6.62 -10.14
C LEU A 142 3.32 -5.56 -9.91
N LEU A 143 2.97 -4.52 -9.16
CA LEU A 143 3.91 -3.55 -8.60
C LEU A 143 3.82 -3.60 -7.07
N GLY A 144 4.92 -3.95 -6.42
CA GLY A 144 5.02 -4.10 -4.98
C GLY A 144 6.20 -3.34 -4.38
N VAL A 145 6.00 -2.78 -3.20
CA VAL A 145 7.02 -2.07 -2.43
C VAL A 145 7.09 -2.60 -1.01
N PRO A 146 8.28 -2.64 -0.39
CA PRO A 146 8.43 -3.01 1.01
C PRO A 146 7.84 -1.94 1.94
N ILE A 147 7.37 -2.39 3.09
CA ILE A 147 7.00 -1.53 4.21
C ILE A 147 8.09 -1.66 5.27
N PHE A 148 8.84 -0.58 5.47
CA PHE A 148 9.84 -0.50 6.51
C PHE A 148 9.25 0.09 7.78
N SER A 149 9.53 -0.53 8.91
CA SER A 149 9.24 0.01 10.24
C SER A 149 10.42 -0.23 11.16
N ARG A 150 10.89 0.83 11.83
CA ARG A 150 12.06 0.78 12.73
C ARG A 150 13.31 0.15 12.11
N GLY A 151 13.53 0.38 10.81
CA GLY A 151 14.71 -0.12 10.08
C GLY A 151 14.59 -1.53 9.53
N GLU A 152 13.49 -2.25 9.81
CA GLU A 152 13.26 -3.62 9.33
C GLU A 152 12.07 -3.65 8.35
N VAL A 153 12.08 -4.62 7.44
CA VAL A 153 10.91 -4.87 6.59
C VAL A 153 9.84 -5.56 7.42
N ARG A 154 8.70 -4.90 7.56
CA ARG A 154 7.55 -5.35 8.36
C ARG A 154 6.29 -5.56 7.51
N GLY A 155 6.46 -5.67 6.21
CA GLY A 155 5.35 -5.94 5.32
C GLY A 155 5.63 -5.57 3.88
N ALA A 156 4.57 -5.64 3.10
CA ALA A 156 4.58 -5.22 1.70
C ALA A 156 3.24 -4.59 1.31
N LEU A 157 3.31 -3.58 0.44
CA LEU A 157 2.17 -2.96 -0.22
C LEU A 157 2.28 -3.22 -1.71
N TYR A 158 1.24 -3.77 -2.33
CA TYR A 158 1.24 -4.05 -3.76
C TYR A 158 -0.11 -3.78 -4.42
N VAL A 159 -0.04 -3.51 -5.71
CA VAL A 159 -1.17 -3.32 -6.59
C VAL A 159 -1.00 -4.17 -7.84
N THR A 160 -2.12 -4.58 -8.43
CA THR A 160 -2.09 -5.43 -9.63
C THR A 160 -3.02 -4.88 -10.69
N ASP A 161 -2.68 -5.17 -11.93
CA ASP A 161 -3.51 -4.97 -13.11
C ASP A 161 -4.14 -3.59 -13.20
N ARG A 162 -3.44 -2.69 -13.82
CA ARG A 162 -3.96 -1.34 -14.03
C ARG A 162 -5.16 -1.37 -14.97
N LYS A 163 -6.23 -0.68 -14.56
CA LYS A 163 -7.45 -0.53 -15.37
C LYS A 163 -7.12 0.01 -16.76
N GLY A 164 -7.74 -0.61 -17.79
CA GLY A 164 -7.45 -0.29 -19.18
C GLY A 164 -6.17 -0.93 -19.74
N GLY A 165 -5.54 -1.87 -19.01
CA GLY A 165 -4.40 -2.66 -19.49
C GLY A 165 -3.11 -1.88 -19.71
N ARG A 166 -3.02 -0.64 -19.22
CA ARG A 166 -1.79 0.16 -19.28
C ARG A 166 -0.82 -0.27 -18.19
N PRO A 167 0.50 -0.27 -18.45
CA PRO A 167 1.47 -0.67 -17.44
C PRO A 167 1.57 0.35 -16.29
N PHE A 168 2.01 -0.12 -15.13
CA PHE A 168 2.45 0.76 -14.06
C PHE A 168 3.73 1.50 -14.46
N GLY A 169 3.92 2.72 -13.98
CA GLY A 169 5.09 3.56 -14.25
C GLY A 169 5.66 4.17 -12.97
N ALA A 170 6.73 4.97 -13.14
CA ALA A 170 7.48 5.57 -12.03
C ALA A 170 6.60 6.37 -11.06
N GLY A 171 5.62 7.14 -11.56
CA GLY A 171 4.69 7.88 -10.70
C GLY A 171 3.83 6.99 -9.81
N HIS A 172 3.44 5.79 -10.27
CA HIS A 172 2.71 4.82 -9.45
C HIS A 172 3.61 4.23 -8.36
N GLN A 173 4.88 3.96 -8.68
CA GLN A 173 5.86 3.51 -7.69
C GLN A 173 6.12 4.57 -6.61
N GLN A 174 6.18 5.86 -6.98
CA GLN A 174 6.30 6.97 -6.02
C GLN A 174 5.09 7.01 -5.08
N VAL A 175 3.86 6.90 -5.61
CA VAL A 175 2.64 6.79 -4.79
C VAL A 175 2.74 5.64 -3.79
N LEU A 176 3.13 4.44 -4.24
CA LEU A 176 3.26 3.29 -3.34
C LEU A 176 4.34 3.51 -2.28
N ARG A 177 5.47 4.12 -2.62
CA ARG A 177 6.57 4.39 -1.68
C ARG A 177 6.13 5.29 -0.52
N VAL A 178 5.45 6.42 -0.81
CA VAL A 178 4.99 7.31 0.26
C VAL A 178 3.92 6.67 1.11
N LEU A 179 3.02 5.88 0.52
CA LEU A 179 1.99 5.16 1.25
C LEU A 179 2.56 4.02 2.09
N SER A 180 3.58 3.29 1.59
CA SER A 180 4.27 2.25 2.36
C SER A 180 5.05 2.83 3.55
N HIS A 181 5.68 3.98 3.38
CA HIS A 181 6.32 4.69 4.50
C HIS A 181 5.30 5.02 5.58
N HIS A 182 4.13 5.53 5.18
CA HIS A 182 3.06 5.84 6.12
C HIS A 182 2.51 4.58 6.82
N ALA A 183 2.35 3.48 6.10
CA ALA A 183 2.00 2.19 6.69
C ALA A 183 3.04 1.74 7.75
N GLY A 184 4.33 1.94 7.46
CA GLY A 184 5.42 1.64 8.39
C GLY A 184 5.34 2.42 9.70
N LEU A 185 4.91 3.69 9.64
CA LEU A 185 4.68 4.50 10.85
C LEU A 185 3.50 3.94 11.69
N ILE A 186 2.41 3.54 11.04
CA ILE A 186 1.26 2.92 11.71
C ILE A 186 1.68 1.61 12.38
N ILE A 187 2.40 0.74 11.65
CA ILE A 187 2.89 -0.54 12.16
C ILE A 187 3.82 -0.33 13.36
N GLY A 188 4.79 0.58 13.24
CA GLY A 188 5.73 0.88 14.32
C GLY A 188 5.10 1.43 15.60
N ALA A 189 3.97 2.13 15.47
CA ALA A 189 3.23 2.66 16.61
C ALA A 189 2.28 1.65 17.28
N SER A 190 1.92 0.56 16.58
CA SER A 190 0.79 -0.28 16.98
C SER A 190 1.12 -1.76 17.18
N TRP A 191 2.21 -2.25 16.58
CA TRP A 191 2.62 -3.66 16.64
C TRP A 191 3.91 -3.89 17.44
N TYR A 192 4.73 -2.82 17.70
CA TYR A 192 6.05 -2.99 18.31
C TYR A 192 6.37 -1.89 19.33
#